data_0f87d4c61825c9e92758965827fa37cc
#
_entry.id   0f87d4c61825c9e92758965827fa37cc
#
_cell.length_a   1.000
_cell.length_b   1.000
_cell.length_c   1.000
_cell.angle_alpha   90.00
_cell.angle_beta   90.00
_cell.angle_gamma   90.00
#
_symmetry.space_group_name_H-M   'P 1'
#
loop_
_entity.id
_entity.type
_entity.pdbx_description
1 polymer ?
#
loop_
_entity_poly.entity_id
_entity_poly.type
_entity_poly.pdbx_seq_one_letter_code
_entity_poly.pdbx_strand_id
1 'polypeptide(L)'
;MLNRLSIRFRLNAALVLLGALLAIIGTIGVIGMRASDENIRDIYTNQLASTSLVSKAHLSTAVIRTTLDRAVLHPEAADVPSLIERAGTYRAKSEEAWKKYKALPMSAEEARLAADVDAKRAAFFRDGVEPLIAALRARDAAAIDKVVMTAVPPMFVSLSAAVDALDRNQAEQAKTAYEGAVARSQNFLWLIIGAIVVGILSAVACAFGLDRAISVPLNRMLGTFGEISRGNLTEPITVTSQDEMGALTRGLQDMQRGLIRTIETMRGGSDSIASATKQIAAGNMDLSQRTEEQASSLEETASSMEELTSIVKQNADNARQASTLAVNASDIAVKGGE
;
A
#
# COMPACT_ATOMS: atom_id res chain seq x y z
N MET A 1 -23.47 1.59 7.18
CA MET A 1 -22.81 0.49 7.91
C MET A 1 -21.35 0.79 8.29
N LEU A 2 -20.57 1.50 7.50
CA LEU A 2 -19.16 1.83 7.78
C LEU A 2 -18.94 2.70 9.03
N ASN A 3 -19.88 3.56 9.42
CA ASN A 3 -19.75 4.46 10.59
C ASN A 3 -19.75 3.76 11.97
N ARG A 4 -19.88 2.43 12.00
CA ARG A 4 -19.82 1.64 13.25
C ARG A 4 -18.49 0.91 13.44
N LEU A 5 -17.66 0.84 12.40
CA LEU A 5 -16.37 0.14 12.44
C LEU A 5 -15.29 1.07 13.00
N SER A 6 -14.46 0.54 13.90
CA SER A 6 -13.34 1.31 14.45
C SER A 6 -12.37 1.78 13.36
N ILE A 7 -11.73 2.90 13.57
CA ILE A 7 -10.70 3.44 12.65
C ILE A 7 -9.56 2.43 12.47
N ARG A 8 -9.17 1.75 13.56
CA ARG A 8 -8.14 0.69 13.51
C ARG A 8 -8.54 -0.44 12.57
N PHE A 9 -9.81 -0.87 12.61
CA PHE A 9 -10.29 -1.91 11.72
C PHE A 9 -10.27 -1.47 10.25
N ARG A 10 -10.72 -0.25 9.95
CA ARG A 10 -10.71 0.31 8.58
C ARG A 10 -9.29 0.42 8.03
N LEU A 11 -8.35 0.91 8.85
CA LEU A 11 -6.94 1.04 8.47
C LEU A 11 -6.31 -0.34 8.19
N ASN A 12 -6.50 -1.29 9.10
CA ASN A 12 -5.98 -2.65 8.94
C ASN A 12 -6.61 -3.36 7.73
N ALA A 13 -7.93 -3.20 7.52
CA ALA A 13 -8.61 -3.78 6.35
C ALA A 13 -8.08 -3.20 5.04
N ALA A 14 -7.83 -1.88 4.98
CA ALA A 14 -7.22 -1.24 3.82
C ALA A 14 -5.79 -1.74 3.56
N LEU A 15 -4.96 -1.86 4.60
CA LEU A 15 -3.59 -2.39 4.50
C LEU A 15 -3.57 -3.85 4.06
N VAL A 16 -4.43 -4.69 4.64
CA VAL A 16 -4.55 -6.11 4.27
C VAL A 16 -5.03 -6.25 2.82
N LEU A 17 -6.02 -5.46 2.40
CA LEU A 17 -6.50 -5.44 1.01
C LEU A 17 -5.39 -5.08 0.03
N LEU A 18 -4.66 -4.01 0.30
CA LEU A 18 -3.55 -3.56 -0.55
C LEU A 18 -2.40 -4.58 -0.55
N GLY A 19 -2.07 -5.16 0.61
CA GLY A 19 -1.08 -6.23 0.72
C GLY A 19 -1.46 -7.49 -0.06
N ALA A 20 -2.74 -7.90 0.01
CA ALA A 20 -3.27 -9.02 -0.75
C ALA A 20 -3.21 -8.76 -2.27
N LEU A 21 -3.57 -7.55 -2.72
CA LEU A 21 -3.46 -7.16 -4.13
C LEU A 21 -2.01 -7.19 -4.63
N LEU A 22 -1.05 -6.71 -3.84
CA LEU A 22 0.38 -6.80 -4.18
C LEU A 22 0.86 -8.24 -4.27
N ALA A 23 0.43 -9.11 -3.35
CA ALA A 23 0.76 -10.53 -3.38
C ALA A 23 0.17 -11.23 -4.63
N ILE A 24 -1.06 -10.89 -5.01
CA ILE A 24 -1.70 -11.40 -6.24
C ILE A 24 -0.91 -10.96 -7.48
N ILE A 25 -0.58 -9.67 -7.59
CA ILE A 25 0.20 -9.13 -8.73
C ILE A 25 1.57 -9.81 -8.80
N GLY A 26 2.27 -9.95 -7.68
CA GLY A 26 3.54 -10.64 -7.59
C GLY A 26 3.45 -12.11 -8.01
N THR A 27 2.41 -12.81 -7.58
CA THR A 27 2.17 -14.21 -7.94
C THR A 27 1.89 -14.36 -9.43
N ILE A 28 1.05 -13.53 -10.03
CA ILE A 28 0.78 -13.52 -11.48
C ILE A 28 2.08 -13.26 -12.25
N GLY A 29 2.91 -12.31 -11.79
CA GLY A 29 4.21 -12.02 -12.40
C GLY A 29 5.16 -13.21 -12.39
N VAL A 30 5.28 -13.91 -11.26
CA VAL A 30 6.13 -15.11 -11.13
C VAL A 30 5.63 -16.27 -12.02
N ILE A 31 4.32 -16.49 -12.07
CA ILE A 31 3.72 -17.53 -12.92
C ILE A 31 3.96 -17.19 -14.40
N GLY A 32 3.77 -15.94 -14.81
CA GLY A 32 4.02 -15.50 -16.18
C GLY A 32 5.49 -15.66 -16.59
N MET A 33 6.42 -15.31 -15.70
CA MET A 33 7.85 -15.49 -15.94
C MET A 33 8.24 -16.96 -16.09
N ARG A 34 7.78 -17.84 -15.21
CA ARG A 34 8.02 -19.29 -15.32
C ARG A 34 7.48 -19.88 -16.61
N ALA A 35 6.26 -19.50 -17.00
CA ALA A 35 5.68 -19.95 -18.26
C ALA A 35 6.47 -19.46 -19.48
N SER A 36 7.06 -18.27 -19.41
CA SER A 36 7.97 -17.75 -20.45
C SER A 36 9.27 -18.54 -20.51
N ASP A 37 9.88 -18.84 -19.37
CA ASP A 37 11.12 -19.62 -19.29
C ASP A 37 10.94 -21.04 -19.83
N GLU A 38 9.82 -21.71 -19.51
CA GLU A 38 9.49 -23.02 -20.05
C GLU A 38 9.35 -22.99 -21.58
N ASN A 39 8.67 -21.99 -22.13
CA ASN A 39 8.54 -21.84 -23.59
C ASN A 39 9.90 -21.64 -24.27
N ILE A 40 10.75 -20.77 -23.73
CA ILE A 40 12.10 -20.51 -24.26
C ILE A 40 12.93 -21.78 -24.20
N ARG A 41 12.85 -22.50 -23.10
CA ARG A 41 13.57 -23.76 -22.92
C ARG A 41 13.12 -24.81 -23.92
N ASP A 42 11.81 -24.94 -24.13
CA ASP A 42 11.26 -25.89 -25.10
C ASP A 42 11.71 -25.56 -26.53
N ILE A 43 11.63 -24.30 -26.94
CA ILE A 43 12.13 -23.84 -28.25
C ILE A 43 13.63 -24.20 -28.44
N TYR A 44 14.45 -23.96 -27.43
CA TYR A 44 15.88 -24.19 -27.49
C TYR A 44 16.25 -25.68 -27.47
N THR A 45 15.69 -26.43 -26.49
CA THR A 45 16.11 -27.84 -26.26
C THR A 45 15.45 -28.82 -27.20
N ASN A 46 14.25 -28.53 -27.67
CA ASN A 46 13.50 -29.44 -28.56
C ASN A 46 13.50 -28.95 -30.00
N GLN A 47 12.96 -27.79 -30.29
CA GLN A 47 12.75 -27.37 -31.68
C GLN A 47 14.06 -27.03 -32.40
N LEU A 48 14.91 -26.19 -31.80
CA LEU A 48 16.20 -25.83 -32.40
C LEU A 48 17.13 -27.03 -32.47
N ALA A 49 17.17 -27.88 -31.43
CA ALA A 49 17.97 -29.09 -31.40
C ALA A 49 17.50 -30.09 -32.47
N SER A 50 16.19 -30.29 -32.63
CA SER A 50 15.55 -31.13 -33.62
C SER A 50 16.00 -30.74 -35.05
N THR A 51 15.75 -29.47 -35.42
CA THR A 51 16.14 -28.94 -36.74
C THR A 51 17.65 -29.06 -37.01
N SER A 52 18.47 -28.70 -35.99
CA SER A 52 19.93 -28.81 -36.13
C SER A 52 20.42 -30.24 -36.33
N LEU A 53 19.84 -31.22 -35.65
CA LEU A 53 20.21 -32.61 -35.74
C LEU A 53 19.75 -33.21 -37.06
N VAL A 54 18.54 -32.90 -37.56
CA VAL A 54 18.04 -33.31 -38.87
C VAL A 54 18.93 -32.76 -39.98
N SER A 55 19.20 -31.45 -39.96
CA SER A 55 20.10 -30.81 -40.93
C SER A 55 21.50 -31.41 -40.90
N LYS A 56 22.08 -31.69 -39.72
CA LYS A 56 23.41 -32.31 -39.60
C LYS A 56 23.44 -33.72 -40.14
N ALA A 57 22.38 -34.51 -39.91
CA ALA A 57 22.26 -35.87 -40.48
C ALA A 57 22.16 -35.83 -41.99
N HIS A 58 21.33 -34.93 -42.55
CA HIS A 58 21.15 -34.79 -44.01
C HIS A 58 22.39 -34.23 -44.68
N LEU A 59 23.02 -33.18 -44.15
CA LEU A 59 24.26 -32.62 -44.68
C LEU A 59 25.39 -33.66 -44.71
N SER A 60 25.53 -34.45 -43.63
CA SER A 60 26.51 -35.54 -43.60
C SER A 60 26.22 -36.56 -44.68
N THR A 61 24.94 -36.87 -44.96
CA THR A 61 24.54 -37.77 -46.06
C THR A 61 24.87 -37.19 -47.45
N ALA A 62 24.65 -35.87 -47.64
CA ALA A 62 25.06 -35.19 -48.88
C ALA A 62 26.57 -35.21 -49.08
N VAL A 63 27.36 -35.03 -48.00
CA VAL A 63 28.84 -35.13 -48.09
C VAL A 63 29.26 -36.51 -48.41
N ILE A 64 28.61 -37.60 -47.98
CA ILE A 64 28.87 -38.96 -48.39
C ILE A 64 28.74 -39.10 -49.92
N ARG A 65 27.57 -38.60 -50.43
CA ARG A 65 27.30 -38.63 -51.87
C ARG A 65 28.40 -37.94 -52.68
N THR A 66 28.67 -36.64 -52.36
CA THR A 66 29.69 -35.86 -53.10
C THR A 66 31.11 -36.43 -52.99
N THR A 67 31.45 -37.10 -51.89
CA THR A 67 32.71 -37.74 -51.66
C THR A 67 32.81 -39.00 -52.56
N LEU A 68 31.77 -39.80 -52.68
CA LEU A 68 31.69 -40.94 -53.53
C LEU A 68 31.58 -40.55 -54.99
N ASP A 69 30.86 -39.50 -55.39
CA ASP A 69 30.81 -38.96 -56.75
C ASP A 69 32.24 -38.62 -57.26
N ARG A 70 33.09 -38.05 -56.36
CA ARG A 70 34.54 -37.86 -56.74
C ARG A 70 35.29 -39.16 -56.99
N ALA A 71 35.03 -40.19 -56.17
CA ALA A 71 35.66 -41.51 -56.40
C ALA A 71 35.17 -42.18 -57.70
N VAL A 72 33.91 -41.91 -58.08
CA VAL A 72 33.32 -42.39 -59.33
C VAL A 72 33.96 -41.75 -60.58
N LEU A 73 34.23 -40.41 -60.48
CA LEU A 73 34.90 -39.72 -61.64
C LEU A 73 36.29 -40.19 -61.92
N HIS A 74 37.01 -40.70 -60.91
CA HIS A 74 38.37 -41.18 -61.02
C HIS A 74 38.55 -42.51 -60.26
N PRO A 75 37.95 -43.64 -60.71
CA PRO A 75 37.90 -44.88 -59.94
C PRO A 75 39.22 -45.54 -59.75
N GLU A 76 40.21 -45.21 -60.62
CA GLU A 76 41.59 -45.73 -60.58
C GLU A 76 42.54 -44.87 -59.73
N ALA A 77 42.05 -43.72 -59.18
CA ALA A 77 42.90 -42.83 -58.42
C ALA A 77 43.33 -43.45 -57.07
N ALA A 78 44.61 -43.19 -56.71
CA ALA A 78 45.20 -43.75 -55.49
C ALA A 78 44.47 -43.29 -54.16
N ASP A 79 43.71 -42.22 -54.22
CA ASP A 79 42.94 -41.63 -53.04
C ASP A 79 41.53 -42.24 -52.85
N VAL A 80 41.05 -43.13 -53.77
CA VAL A 80 39.73 -43.78 -53.66
C VAL A 80 39.51 -44.49 -52.31
N PRO A 81 40.47 -45.26 -51.76
CA PRO A 81 40.31 -45.87 -50.44
C PRO A 81 40.10 -44.84 -49.34
N SER A 82 40.79 -43.72 -49.38
CA SER A 82 40.65 -42.60 -48.40
C SER A 82 39.31 -41.90 -48.55
N LEU A 83 38.77 -41.77 -49.78
CA LEU A 83 37.41 -41.23 -50.00
C LEU A 83 36.33 -42.18 -49.44
N ILE A 84 36.48 -43.50 -49.59
CA ILE A 84 35.56 -44.47 -48.99
C ILE A 84 35.62 -44.42 -47.45
N GLU A 85 36.80 -44.31 -46.85
CA GLU A 85 36.97 -44.15 -45.41
C GLU A 85 36.29 -42.85 -44.92
N ARG A 86 36.51 -41.74 -45.63
CA ARG A 86 35.83 -40.45 -45.34
C ARG A 86 34.32 -40.57 -45.43
N ALA A 87 33.75 -41.24 -46.42
CA ALA A 87 32.32 -41.51 -46.52
C ALA A 87 31.83 -42.31 -45.32
N GLY A 88 32.57 -43.33 -44.84
CA GLY A 88 32.28 -44.06 -43.62
C GLY A 88 32.23 -43.17 -42.37
N THR A 89 33.20 -42.23 -42.24
CA THR A 89 33.22 -41.24 -41.11
C THR A 89 31.99 -40.35 -41.14
N TYR A 90 31.59 -39.85 -42.31
CA TYR A 90 30.34 -39.02 -42.42
C TYR A 90 29.08 -39.85 -42.23
N ARG A 91 29.06 -41.14 -42.59
CA ARG A 91 27.97 -42.05 -42.26
C ARG A 91 27.78 -42.16 -40.75
N ALA A 92 28.87 -42.39 -40.00
CA ALA A 92 28.80 -42.44 -38.53
C ALA A 92 28.26 -41.13 -37.94
N LYS A 93 28.71 -39.94 -38.43
CA LYS A 93 28.20 -38.64 -38.01
C LYS A 93 26.70 -38.47 -38.33
N SER A 94 26.26 -38.93 -39.52
CA SER A 94 24.85 -38.88 -39.92
C SER A 94 23.97 -39.75 -39.01
N GLU A 95 24.44 -40.97 -38.70
CA GLU A 95 23.73 -41.91 -37.85
C GLU A 95 23.65 -41.41 -36.40
N GLU A 96 24.74 -40.85 -35.86
CA GLU A 96 24.76 -40.26 -34.51
C GLU A 96 23.78 -39.11 -34.40
N ALA A 97 23.80 -38.17 -35.37
CA ALA A 97 22.88 -37.04 -35.38
C ALA A 97 21.41 -37.49 -35.47
N TRP A 98 21.13 -38.45 -36.37
CA TRP A 98 19.79 -39.00 -36.54
C TRP A 98 19.31 -39.76 -35.32
N LYS A 99 20.17 -40.52 -34.65
CA LYS A 99 19.87 -41.21 -33.39
C LYS A 99 19.53 -40.22 -32.27
N LYS A 100 20.31 -39.11 -32.14
CA LYS A 100 20.04 -38.04 -31.18
C LYS A 100 18.71 -37.36 -31.48
N TYR A 101 18.39 -37.08 -32.74
CA TYR A 101 17.10 -36.54 -33.15
C TYR A 101 15.95 -37.45 -32.75
N LYS A 102 16.00 -38.75 -33.03
CA LYS A 102 14.96 -39.70 -32.65
C LYS A 102 14.75 -39.87 -31.15
N ALA A 103 15.67 -39.42 -30.33
CA ALA A 103 15.55 -39.40 -28.86
C ALA A 103 14.80 -38.17 -28.32
N LEU A 104 14.57 -37.15 -29.16
CA LEU A 104 13.82 -35.97 -28.78
C LEU A 104 12.31 -36.24 -28.76
N PRO A 105 11.54 -35.54 -27.96
CA PRO A 105 10.08 -35.56 -28.00
C PRO A 105 9.57 -35.13 -29.38
N MET A 106 8.63 -35.87 -29.95
CA MET A 106 8.05 -35.60 -31.27
C MET A 106 6.54 -35.55 -31.21
N SER A 107 5.93 -34.71 -32.03
CA SER A 107 4.50 -34.78 -32.29
C SER A 107 4.16 -36.05 -33.12
N ALA A 108 2.92 -36.48 -33.15
CA ALA A 108 2.49 -37.64 -33.93
C ALA A 108 2.80 -37.47 -35.44
N GLU A 109 2.64 -36.27 -35.98
CA GLU A 109 2.92 -35.97 -37.38
C GLU A 109 4.44 -35.91 -37.64
N GLU A 110 5.21 -35.32 -36.72
CA GLU A 110 6.68 -35.34 -36.83
C GLU A 110 7.24 -36.78 -36.79
N ALA A 111 6.72 -37.60 -35.87
CA ALA A 111 7.12 -39.01 -35.79
C ALA A 111 6.81 -39.79 -37.08
N ARG A 112 5.67 -39.51 -37.73
CA ARG A 112 5.32 -40.09 -39.04
C ARG A 112 6.28 -39.68 -40.15
N LEU A 113 6.62 -38.38 -40.21
CA LEU A 113 7.57 -37.86 -41.19
C LEU A 113 9.00 -38.37 -40.93
N ALA A 114 9.40 -38.46 -39.66
CA ALA A 114 10.68 -39.01 -39.25
C ALA A 114 10.81 -40.48 -39.62
N ALA A 115 9.73 -41.27 -39.50
CA ALA A 115 9.71 -42.67 -39.94
C ALA A 115 9.89 -42.80 -41.48
N ASP A 116 9.29 -41.91 -42.27
CA ASP A 116 9.48 -41.85 -43.73
C ASP A 116 10.93 -41.52 -44.09
N VAL A 117 11.52 -40.51 -43.42
CA VAL A 117 12.96 -40.19 -43.58
C VAL A 117 13.83 -41.38 -43.19
N ASP A 118 13.55 -42.04 -42.07
CA ASP A 118 14.34 -43.22 -41.61
C ASP A 118 14.32 -44.35 -42.62
N ALA A 119 13.15 -44.67 -43.18
CA ALA A 119 13.00 -45.68 -44.21
C ALA A 119 13.78 -45.33 -45.48
N LYS A 120 13.69 -44.07 -45.95
CA LYS A 120 14.42 -43.61 -47.15
C LYS A 120 15.93 -43.52 -46.94
N ARG A 121 16.37 -43.13 -45.75
CA ARG A 121 17.79 -43.17 -45.35
C ARG A 121 18.31 -44.60 -45.38
N ALA A 122 17.57 -45.54 -44.76
CA ALA A 122 17.99 -46.94 -44.75
C ALA A 122 18.08 -47.52 -46.17
N ALA A 123 17.12 -47.23 -47.05
CA ALA A 123 17.15 -47.61 -48.45
C ALA A 123 18.32 -46.97 -49.19
N PHE A 124 18.59 -45.68 -49.05
CA PHE A 124 19.70 -44.98 -49.67
C PHE A 124 21.05 -45.59 -49.28
N PHE A 125 21.26 -45.91 -48.00
CA PHE A 125 22.49 -46.52 -47.54
C PHE A 125 22.62 -48.00 -48.05
N ARG A 126 21.58 -48.80 -47.87
CA ARG A 126 21.61 -50.23 -48.21
C ARG A 126 21.67 -50.46 -49.71
N ASP A 127 20.83 -49.75 -50.50
CA ASP A 127 20.62 -50.09 -51.93
C ASP A 127 21.39 -49.11 -52.86
N GLY A 128 21.92 -48.00 -52.36
CA GLY A 128 22.71 -47.00 -53.09
C GLY A 128 24.17 -46.98 -52.67
N VAL A 129 24.46 -46.56 -51.42
CA VAL A 129 25.81 -46.25 -50.93
C VAL A 129 26.66 -47.54 -50.80
N GLU A 130 26.15 -48.60 -50.19
CA GLU A 130 26.86 -49.84 -49.93
C GLU A 130 27.22 -50.56 -51.25
N PRO A 131 26.31 -50.73 -52.24
CA PRO A 131 26.65 -51.28 -53.54
C PRO A 131 27.68 -50.45 -54.31
N LEU A 132 27.59 -49.09 -54.24
CA LEU A 132 28.54 -48.19 -54.85
C LEU A 132 29.97 -48.38 -54.27
N ILE A 133 30.09 -48.46 -52.97
CA ILE A 133 31.36 -48.72 -52.28
C ILE A 133 31.91 -50.08 -52.64
N ALA A 134 31.04 -51.09 -52.72
CA ALA A 134 31.48 -52.45 -53.18
C ALA A 134 32.02 -52.45 -54.63
N ALA A 135 31.33 -51.78 -55.56
CA ALA A 135 31.75 -51.65 -56.95
C ALA A 135 33.05 -50.85 -57.09
N LEU A 136 33.23 -49.75 -56.32
CA LEU A 136 34.48 -48.98 -56.29
C LEU A 136 35.66 -49.82 -55.78
N ARG A 137 35.45 -50.61 -54.72
CA ARG A 137 36.48 -51.51 -54.20
C ARG A 137 36.84 -52.61 -55.20
N ALA A 138 35.88 -53.15 -55.96
CA ALA A 138 36.07 -54.14 -56.99
C ALA A 138 36.61 -53.53 -58.28
N ARG A 139 36.61 -52.20 -58.42
CA ARG A 139 36.94 -51.48 -59.67
C ARG A 139 36.08 -51.95 -60.87
N ASP A 140 34.82 -52.29 -60.60
CA ASP A 140 33.83 -52.68 -61.57
C ASP A 140 33.12 -51.47 -62.18
N ALA A 141 33.65 -51.03 -63.35
CA ALA A 141 33.12 -49.83 -64.00
C ALA A 141 31.65 -49.96 -64.43
N ALA A 142 31.18 -51.16 -64.80
CA ALA A 142 29.79 -51.40 -65.20
C ALA A 142 28.85 -51.35 -64.00
N ALA A 143 29.28 -51.93 -62.89
CA ALA A 143 28.50 -51.82 -61.61
C ALA A 143 28.46 -50.41 -61.06
N ILE A 144 29.59 -49.65 -61.13
CA ILE A 144 29.68 -48.25 -60.75
C ILE A 144 28.68 -47.45 -61.57
N ASP A 145 28.74 -47.51 -62.90
CA ASP A 145 27.86 -46.75 -63.77
C ASP A 145 26.38 -47.05 -63.51
N LYS A 146 26.05 -48.36 -63.40
CA LYS A 146 24.69 -48.80 -63.10
C LYS A 146 24.15 -48.16 -61.78
N VAL A 147 24.92 -48.22 -60.70
CA VAL A 147 24.46 -47.72 -59.38
C VAL A 147 24.34 -46.21 -59.37
N VAL A 148 25.35 -45.52 -59.95
CA VAL A 148 25.40 -44.05 -59.96
C VAL A 148 24.33 -43.44 -60.86
N MET A 149 24.05 -44.07 -62.03
CA MET A 149 23.09 -43.52 -62.98
C MET A 149 21.65 -43.92 -62.69
N THR A 150 21.41 -45.07 -62.06
CA THR A 150 20.04 -45.59 -61.91
C THR A 150 19.51 -45.66 -60.47
N ALA A 151 20.37 -45.89 -59.47
CA ALA A 151 19.95 -46.11 -58.11
C ALA A 151 20.14 -44.91 -57.22
N VAL A 152 21.35 -44.33 -57.16
CA VAL A 152 21.69 -43.25 -56.22
C VAL A 152 20.87 -41.95 -56.42
N PRO A 153 20.70 -41.41 -57.66
CA PRO A 153 20.02 -40.13 -57.84
C PRO A 153 18.52 -40.11 -57.37
N PRO A 154 17.68 -41.07 -57.78
CA PRO A 154 16.28 -41.08 -57.40
C PRO A 154 16.11 -41.34 -55.89
N MET A 155 16.98 -42.16 -55.27
CA MET A 155 16.96 -42.41 -53.83
C MET A 155 17.31 -41.15 -53.03
N PHE A 156 18.34 -40.41 -53.45
CA PHE A 156 18.76 -39.19 -52.80
C PHE A 156 17.71 -38.08 -52.95
N VAL A 157 17.09 -37.92 -54.12
CA VAL A 157 15.99 -36.98 -54.35
C VAL A 157 14.80 -37.32 -53.43
N SER A 158 14.44 -38.61 -53.36
CA SER A 158 13.35 -39.07 -52.49
C SER A 158 13.62 -38.81 -51.00
N LEU A 159 14.88 -39.05 -50.57
CA LEU A 159 15.32 -38.76 -49.20
C LEU A 159 15.29 -37.26 -48.91
N SER A 160 15.85 -36.44 -49.83
CA SER A 160 15.82 -34.97 -49.66
C SER A 160 14.40 -34.42 -49.57
N ALA A 161 13.47 -34.91 -50.41
CA ALA A 161 12.07 -34.51 -50.36
C ALA A 161 11.37 -34.88 -49.02
N ALA A 162 11.76 -36.03 -48.44
CA ALA A 162 11.23 -36.42 -47.12
C ALA A 162 11.83 -35.54 -46.00
N VAL A 163 13.12 -35.20 -46.07
CA VAL A 163 13.76 -34.28 -45.14
C VAL A 163 13.15 -32.89 -45.25
N ASP A 164 12.92 -32.38 -46.46
CA ASP A 164 12.24 -31.09 -46.69
C ASP A 164 10.81 -31.06 -46.13
N ALA A 165 10.09 -32.19 -46.19
CA ALA A 165 8.76 -32.30 -45.58
C ALA A 165 8.83 -32.24 -44.03
N LEU A 166 9.84 -32.91 -43.46
CA LEU A 166 10.10 -32.89 -42.03
C LEU A 166 10.50 -31.48 -41.54
N ASP A 167 11.45 -30.86 -42.27
CA ASP A 167 11.91 -29.48 -41.95
C ASP A 167 10.75 -28.47 -42.02
N ARG A 168 9.85 -28.58 -43.01
CA ARG A 168 8.64 -27.74 -43.10
C ARG A 168 7.71 -27.95 -41.93
N ASN A 169 7.51 -29.18 -41.49
CA ASN A 169 6.70 -29.49 -40.32
C ASN A 169 7.31 -28.89 -39.05
N GLN A 170 8.63 -29.02 -38.87
CA GLN A 170 9.34 -28.40 -37.72
C GLN A 170 9.25 -26.89 -37.74
N ALA A 171 9.40 -26.24 -38.91
CA ALA A 171 9.22 -24.80 -39.03
C ALA A 171 7.80 -24.32 -38.68
N GLU A 172 6.77 -25.08 -39.11
CA GLU A 172 5.37 -24.76 -38.77
C GLU A 172 5.08 -24.95 -37.25
N GLN A 173 5.62 -26.02 -36.66
CA GLN A 173 5.54 -26.25 -35.21
C GLN A 173 6.24 -25.12 -34.44
N ALA A 174 7.43 -24.70 -34.85
CA ALA A 174 8.17 -23.59 -34.27
C ALA A 174 7.39 -22.28 -34.35
N LYS A 175 6.78 -22.00 -35.52
CA LYS A 175 5.92 -20.83 -35.71
C LYS A 175 4.69 -20.85 -34.79
N THR A 176 3.99 -21.97 -34.75
CA THR A 176 2.80 -22.13 -33.88
C THR A 176 3.16 -21.99 -32.40
N ALA A 177 4.27 -22.58 -31.96
CA ALA A 177 4.77 -22.44 -30.61
C ALA A 177 5.13 -20.98 -30.27
N TYR A 178 5.78 -20.28 -31.19
CA TYR A 178 6.10 -18.85 -31.04
C TYR A 178 4.84 -17.97 -30.95
N GLU A 179 3.90 -18.14 -31.88
CA GLU A 179 2.63 -17.38 -31.87
C GLU A 179 1.83 -17.65 -30.59
N GLY A 180 1.78 -18.90 -30.13
CA GLY A 180 1.17 -19.28 -28.88
C GLY A 180 1.88 -18.68 -27.66
N ALA A 181 3.20 -18.59 -27.66
CA ALA A 181 3.98 -17.94 -26.61
C ALA A 181 3.74 -16.43 -26.56
N VAL A 182 3.70 -15.76 -27.72
CA VAL A 182 3.38 -14.33 -27.84
C VAL A 182 1.98 -14.04 -27.32
N ALA A 183 0.98 -14.82 -27.76
CA ALA A 183 -0.41 -14.63 -27.31
C ALA A 183 -0.54 -14.83 -25.78
N ARG A 184 0.10 -15.84 -25.20
CA ARG A 184 0.14 -16.05 -23.75
C ARG A 184 0.79 -14.87 -23.03
N SER A 185 1.93 -14.39 -23.53
CA SER A 185 2.66 -13.23 -22.98
C SER A 185 1.79 -11.97 -22.99
N GLN A 186 1.07 -11.70 -24.09
CA GLN A 186 0.14 -10.56 -24.18
C GLN A 186 -1.01 -10.70 -23.18
N ASN A 187 -1.59 -11.90 -23.02
CA ASN A 187 -2.65 -12.13 -22.06
C ASN A 187 -2.17 -11.90 -20.61
N PHE A 188 -0.97 -12.35 -20.25
CA PHE A 188 -0.37 -12.08 -18.94
C PHE A 188 -0.13 -10.58 -18.74
N LEU A 189 0.32 -9.87 -19.75
CA LEU A 189 0.55 -8.43 -19.70
C LEU A 189 -0.75 -7.67 -19.44
N TRP A 190 -1.83 -8.00 -20.16
CA TRP A 190 -3.16 -7.41 -19.91
C TRP A 190 -3.71 -7.73 -18.53
N LEU A 191 -3.49 -8.95 -18.03
CA LEU A 191 -3.85 -9.36 -16.68
C LEU A 191 -3.12 -8.53 -15.61
N ILE A 192 -1.82 -8.32 -15.78
CA ILE A 192 -0.99 -7.49 -14.86
C ILE A 192 -1.45 -6.04 -14.91
N ILE A 193 -1.66 -5.47 -16.11
CA ILE A 193 -2.15 -4.09 -16.26
C ILE A 193 -3.52 -3.94 -15.59
N GLY A 194 -4.43 -4.88 -15.82
CA GLY A 194 -5.75 -4.88 -15.18
C GLY A 194 -5.66 -4.93 -13.66
N ALA A 195 -4.80 -5.79 -13.12
CA ALA A 195 -4.57 -5.91 -11.68
C ALA A 195 -3.97 -4.64 -11.07
N ILE A 196 -3.04 -3.98 -11.77
CA ILE A 196 -2.46 -2.68 -11.34
C ILE A 196 -3.54 -1.61 -11.32
N VAL A 197 -4.38 -1.50 -12.36
CA VAL A 197 -5.48 -0.53 -12.41
C VAL A 197 -6.46 -0.74 -11.26
N VAL A 198 -6.86 -1.99 -11.00
CA VAL A 198 -7.71 -2.33 -9.84
C VAL A 198 -7.02 -1.97 -8.53
N GLY A 199 -5.72 -2.21 -8.41
CA GLY A 199 -4.91 -1.83 -7.25
C GLY A 199 -4.91 -0.33 -7.01
N ILE A 200 -4.68 0.48 -8.05
CA ILE A 200 -4.69 1.94 -7.96
C ILE A 200 -6.09 2.46 -7.59
N LEU A 201 -7.13 1.96 -8.25
CA LEU A 201 -8.52 2.36 -7.95
C LEU A 201 -8.89 2.01 -6.50
N SER A 202 -8.48 0.83 -6.02
CA SER A 202 -8.69 0.42 -4.63
C SER A 202 -7.94 1.31 -3.65
N ALA A 203 -6.69 1.68 -3.95
CA ALA A 203 -5.89 2.59 -3.13
C ALA A 203 -6.53 3.98 -3.04
N VAL A 204 -6.98 4.53 -4.16
CA VAL A 204 -7.69 5.82 -4.25
C VAL A 204 -8.99 5.77 -3.45
N ALA A 205 -9.79 4.71 -3.62
CA ALA A 205 -11.04 4.52 -2.86
C ALA A 205 -10.77 4.41 -1.34
N CYS A 206 -9.74 3.69 -0.93
CA CYS A 206 -9.32 3.60 0.48
C CYS A 206 -8.87 4.97 1.00
N ALA A 207 -8.07 5.73 0.23
CA ALA A 207 -7.61 7.07 0.62
C ALA A 207 -8.79 8.02 0.83
N PHE A 208 -9.73 8.09 -0.11
CA PHE A 208 -10.96 8.89 0.04
C PHE A 208 -11.82 8.45 1.23
N GLY A 209 -11.94 7.13 1.43
CA GLY A 209 -12.69 6.57 2.56
C GLY A 209 -12.08 6.94 3.92
N LEU A 210 -10.75 6.88 4.03
CA LEU A 210 -10.01 7.24 5.25
C LEU A 210 -10.04 8.76 5.49
N ASP A 211 -9.86 9.57 4.45
CA ASP A 211 -9.95 11.04 4.56
C ASP A 211 -11.31 11.46 5.09
N ARG A 212 -12.40 10.96 4.51
CA ARG A 212 -13.75 11.26 4.97
C ARG A 212 -14.06 10.72 6.36
N ALA A 213 -13.42 9.64 6.78
CA ALA A 213 -13.65 9.01 8.08
C ALA A 213 -12.80 9.60 9.20
N ILE A 214 -11.65 10.20 8.90
CA ILE A 214 -10.68 10.70 9.89
C ILE A 214 -10.48 12.21 9.73
N SER A 215 -10.01 12.68 8.57
CA SER A 215 -9.59 14.06 8.36
C SER A 215 -10.75 15.05 8.49
N VAL A 216 -11.90 14.71 7.90
CA VAL A 216 -13.08 15.58 7.94
C VAL A 216 -13.62 15.77 9.37
N PRO A 217 -13.88 14.71 10.18
CA PRO A 217 -14.30 14.88 11.58
C PRO A 217 -13.24 15.57 12.44
N LEU A 218 -11.96 15.24 12.25
CA LEU A 218 -10.86 15.86 12.99
C LEU A 218 -10.79 17.38 12.76
N ASN A 219 -10.91 17.83 11.52
CA ASN A 219 -10.91 19.24 11.17
C ASN A 219 -12.12 19.99 11.77
N ARG A 220 -13.29 19.35 11.81
CA ARG A 220 -14.46 19.92 12.51
C ARG A 220 -14.20 20.10 14.00
N MET A 221 -13.61 19.09 14.63
CA MET A 221 -13.27 19.18 16.07
C MET A 221 -12.25 20.27 16.34
N LEU A 222 -11.21 20.41 15.49
CA LEU A 222 -10.25 21.51 15.59
C LEU A 222 -10.93 22.88 15.48
N GLY A 223 -11.89 23.02 14.59
CA GLY A 223 -12.72 24.24 14.50
C GLY A 223 -13.49 24.51 15.79
N THR A 224 -14.17 23.48 16.35
CA THR A 224 -14.90 23.59 17.62
C THR A 224 -13.97 23.93 18.79
N PHE A 225 -12.80 23.34 18.89
CA PHE A 225 -11.79 23.73 19.88
C PHE A 225 -11.39 25.21 19.74
N GLY A 226 -11.23 25.68 18.48
CA GLY A 226 -10.96 27.11 18.22
C GLY A 226 -12.06 28.03 18.71
N GLU A 227 -13.33 27.67 18.53
CA GLU A 227 -14.48 28.43 19.06
C GLU A 227 -14.53 28.42 20.60
N ILE A 228 -14.36 27.26 21.22
CA ILE A 228 -14.30 27.15 22.69
C ILE A 228 -13.17 28.01 23.26
N SER A 229 -11.99 28.01 22.61
CA SER A 229 -10.84 28.81 23.07
C SER A 229 -11.07 30.32 22.99
N ARG A 230 -11.95 30.77 22.09
CA ARG A 230 -12.41 32.18 21.99
C ARG A 230 -13.55 32.51 22.93
N GLY A 231 -13.99 31.54 23.75
CA GLY A 231 -15.11 31.72 24.68
C GLY A 231 -16.49 31.46 24.07
N ASN A 232 -16.59 31.03 22.81
CA ASN A 232 -17.86 30.67 22.19
C ASN A 232 -18.25 29.25 22.59
N LEU A 233 -19.13 29.11 23.55
CA LEU A 233 -19.68 27.84 24.04
C LEU A 233 -21.08 27.54 23.51
N THR A 234 -21.62 28.39 22.61
CA THR A 234 -23.01 28.28 22.16
C THR A 234 -23.20 27.32 20.98
N GLU A 235 -22.12 26.95 20.26
CA GLU A 235 -22.20 26.11 19.10
C GLU A 235 -22.48 24.63 19.49
N PRO A 236 -23.54 24.01 18.93
CA PRO A 236 -23.91 22.65 19.30
C PRO A 236 -22.94 21.61 18.74
N ILE A 237 -22.37 20.78 19.60
CA ILE A 237 -21.50 19.66 19.21
C ILE A 237 -22.38 18.45 18.94
N THR A 238 -22.46 18.01 17.67
CA THR A 238 -23.24 16.85 17.24
C THR A 238 -22.36 15.60 17.07
N VAL A 239 -22.70 14.51 17.72
CA VAL A 239 -22.03 13.21 17.60
C VAL A 239 -22.62 12.44 16.42
N THR A 240 -21.88 12.33 15.32
CA THR A 240 -22.34 11.69 14.08
C THR A 240 -21.80 10.28 13.88
N SER A 241 -20.81 9.84 14.67
CA SER A 241 -20.17 8.51 14.58
C SER A 241 -20.23 7.75 15.90
N GLN A 242 -20.13 6.42 15.82
CA GLN A 242 -20.03 5.53 16.98
C GLN A 242 -18.64 4.93 17.17
N ASP A 243 -17.68 5.33 16.33
CA ASP A 243 -16.28 4.93 16.39
C ASP A 243 -15.46 5.82 17.34
N GLU A 244 -14.15 5.75 17.27
CA GLU A 244 -13.23 6.53 18.09
C GLU A 244 -13.41 8.05 17.90
N MET A 245 -13.81 8.51 16.70
CA MET A 245 -14.14 9.92 16.46
C MET A 245 -15.41 10.34 17.19
N GLY A 246 -16.40 9.45 17.23
CA GLY A 246 -17.61 9.66 18.02
C GLY A 246 -17.33 9.72 19.52
N ALA A 247 -16.43 8.89 20.04
CA ALA A 247 -16.00 8.93 21.43
C ALA A 247 -15.29 10.24 21.77
N LEU A 248 -14.40 10.70 20.89
CA LEU A 248 -13.68 11.96 21.05
C LEU A 248 -14.63 13.16 21.00
N THR A 249 -15.62 13.13 20.08
CA THR A 249 -16.67 14.18 20.00
C THR A 249 -17.53 14.25 21.26
N ARG A 250 -17.87 13.09 21.87
CA ARG A 250 -18.56 13.04 23.16
C ARG A 250 -17.74 13.69 24.28
N GLY A 251 -16.44 13.34 24.37
CA GLY A 251 -15.54 13.96 25.34
C GLY A 251 -15.46 15.48 25.19
N LEU A 252 -15.43 16.00 23.97
CA LEU A 252 -15.46 17.43 23.69
C LEU A 252 -16.79 18.06 24.12
N GLN A 253 -17.93 17.40 23.87
CA GLN A 253 -19.24 17.84 24.30
C GLN A 253 -19.35 17.89 25.84
N ASP A 254 -18.82 16.87 26.52
CA ASP A 254 -18.83 16.83 27.99
C ASP A 254 -17.94 17.93 28.59
N MET A 255 -16.81 18.22 27.97
CA MET A 255 -15.94 19.34 28.34
C MET A 255 -16.67 20.69 28.18
N GLN A 256 -17.34 20.93 27.04
CA GLN A 256 -18.14 22.14 26.79
C GLN A 256 -19.21 22.32 27.85
N ARG A 257 -19.99 21.26 28.17
CA ARG A 257 -21.01 21.28 29.23
C ARG A 257 -20.42 21.59 30.61
N GLY A 258 -19.24 21.04 30.89
CA GLY A 258 -18.50 21.33 32.13
C GLY A 258 -18.13 22.79 32.25
N LEU A 259 -17.59 23.38 31.17
CA LEU A 259 -17.27 24.82 31.13
C LEU A 259 -18.51 25.70 31.29
N ILE A 260 -19.61 25.39 30.60
CA ILE A 260 -20.88 26.14 30.75
C ILE A 260 -21.33 26.12 32.20
N ARG A 261 -21.38 24.96 32.87
CA ARG A 261 -21.75 24.85 34.29
C ARG A 261 -20.85 25.67 35.21
N THR A 262 -19.55 25.67 34.96
CA THR A 262 -18.58 26.46 35.74
C THR A 262 -18.87 27.95 35.59
N ILE A 263 -19.12 28.43 34.37
CA ILE A 263 -19.44 29.84 34.10
C ILE A 263 -20.77 30.22 34.74
N GLU A 264 -21.80 29.38 34.64
CA GLU A 264 -23.11 29.62 35.31
C GLU A 264 -22.97 29.72 36.84
N THR A 265 -22.18 28.84 37.45
CA THR A 265 -21.89 28.89 38.88
C THR A 265 -21.12 30.15 39.26
N MET A 266 -20.11 30.54 38.49
CA MET A 266 -19.36 31.79 38.71
C MET A 266 -20.26 33.00 38.56
N ARG A 267 -21.15 33.04 37.56
CA ARG A 267 -22.12 34.11 37.36
C ARG A 267 -23.08 34.22 38.54
N GLY A 268 -23.65 33.09 38.98
CA GLY A 268 -24.53 33.05 40.16
C GLY A 268 -23.83 33.54 41.45
N GLY A 269 -22.56 33.13 41.62
CA GLY A 269 -21.73 33.65 42.72
C GLY A 269 -21.47 35.14 42.62
N SER A 270 -21.17 35.67 41.43
CA SER A 270 -20.98 37.10 41.19
C SER A 270 -22.25 37.92 41.45
N ASP A 271 -23.41 37.43 41.02
CA ASP A 271 -24.71 38.07 41.29
C ASP A 271 -25.03 38.08 42.78
N SER A 272 -24.69 37.01 43.50
CA SER A 272 -24.84 36.94 44.97
C SER A 272 -23.92 37.93 45.69
N ILE A 273 -22.67 38.06 45.29
CA ILE A 273 -21.70 39.02 45.79
C ILE A 273 -22.17 40.43 45.49
N ALA A 274 -22.66 40.73 44.29
CA ALA A 274 -23.19 42.03 43.93
C ALA A 274 -24.41 42.40 44.81
N SER A 275 -25.32 41.47 45.10
CA SER A 275 -26.46 41.66 46.01
C SER A 275 -26.01 41.92 47.44
N ALA A 276 -25.09 41.13 47.98
CA ALA A 276 -24.50 41.29 49.28
C ALA A 276 -23.79 42.65 49.44
N THR A 277 -23.06 43.09 48.43
CA THR A 277 -22.39 44.40 48.41
C THR A 277 -23.39 45.57 48.45
N LYS A 278 -24.52 45.45 47.72
CA LYS A 278 -25.62 46.45 47.82
C LYS A 278 -26.20 46.48 49.20
N GLN A 279 -26.40 45.34 49.87
CA GLN A 279 -26.90 45.28 51.24
C GLN A 279 -25.94 45.93 52.27
N ILE A 280 -24.62 45.64 52.07
CA ILE A 280 -23.58 46.25 52.91
C ILE A 280 -23.57 47.80 52.72
N ALA A 281 -23.69 48.28 51.47
CA ALA A 281 -23.76 49.71 51.20
C ALA A 281 -24.93 50.35 51.82
N ALA A 282 -26.15 49.75 51.77
CA ALA A 282 -27.34 50.21 52.42
C ALA A 282 -27.21 50.21 53.97
N GLY A 283 -26.65 49.14 54.53
CA GLY A 283 -26.37 49.06 55.97
C GLY A 283 -25.34 50.09 56.46
N ASN A 284 -24.33 50.39 55.63
CA ASN A 284 -23.37 51.46 55.94
C ASN A 284 -24.00 52.85 55.92
N MET A 285 -24.95 53.12 55.01
CA MET A 285 -25.73 54.41 55.04
C MET A 285 -26.56 54.51 56.28
N ASP A 286 -27.30 53.48 56.69
CA ASP A 286 -28.06 53.43 57.92
C ASP A 286 -27.16 53.66 59.15
N LEU A 287 -26.01 52.94 59.16
CA LEU A 287 -25.04 53.09 60.23
C LEU A 287 -24.48 54.52 60.29
N SER A 288 -24.19 55.14 59.15
CA SER A 288 -23.72 56.55 59.08
C SER A 288 -24.78 57.50 59.63
N GLN A 289 -26.07 57.38 59.24
CA GLN A 289 -27.15 58.16 59.71
C GLN A 289 -27.33 58.02 61.22
N ARG A 290 -27.36 56.85 61.76
CA ARG A 290 -27.43 56.54 63.19
C ARG A 290 -26.27 57.13 63.97
N THR A 291 -25.06 57.11 63.36
CA THR A 291 -23.87 57.68 63.98
C THR A 291 -23.95 59.18 64.03
N GLU A 292 -24.50 59.86 63.02
CA GLU A 292 -24.76 61.28 63.00
C GLU A 292 -25.81 61.63 64.03
N GLU A 293 -26.94 60.86 64.12
CA GLU A 293 -28.01 61.07 65.16
C GLU A 293 -27.45 60.87 66.56
N GLN A 294 -26.58 59.87 66.75
CA GLN A 294 -25.96 59.61 68.05
C GLN A 294 -24.94 60.69 68.39
N ALA A 295 -24.18 61.24 67.43
CA ALA A 295 -23.28 62.37 67.64
C ALA A 295 -24.07 63.64 68.06
N SER A 296 -25.18 63.93 67.38
CA SER A 296 -26.07 65.04 67.75
C SER A 296 -26.68 64.91 69.18
N SER A 297 -27.11 63.68 69.53
CA SER A 297 -27.60 63.41 70.87
C SER A 297 -26.54 63.52 71.96
N LEU A 298 -25.30 63.16 71.63
CA LEU A 298 -24.15 63.35 72.54
C LEU A 298 -23.79 64.83 72.70
N GLU A 299 -23.85 65.64 71.60
CA GLU A 299 -23.67 67.12 71.70
C GLU A 299 -24.75 67.75 72.59
N GLU A 300 -26.03 67.36 72.42
CA GLU A 300 -27.16 67.84 73.30
C GLU A 300 -26.94 67.42 74.77
N THR A 301 -26.48 66.13 74.95
CA THR A 301 -26.20 65.68 76.33
C THR A 301 -25.00 66.40 76.91
N ALA A 302 -23.98 66.71 76.17
CA ALA A 302 -22.81 67.48 76.61
C ALA A 302 -23.24 68.93 77.00
N SER A 303 -24.04 69.58 76.18
CA SER A 303 -24.61 70.91 76.46
C SER A 303 -25.42 70.88 77.72
N SER A 304 -26.31 69.89 77.88
CA SER A 304 -27.13 69.75 79.14
C SER A 304 -26.25 69.50 80.36
N MET A 305 -25.16 68.73 80.24
CA MET A 305 -24.23 68.56 81.36
C MET A 305 -23.43 69.80 81.69
N GLU A 306 -23.09 70.65 80.70
CA GLU A 306 -22.51 71.98 80.97
C GLU A 306 -23.45 72.93 81.71
N GLU A 307 -24.72 72.91 81.24
CA GLU A 307 -25.75 73.72 81.95
C GLU A 307 -25.99 73.22 83.39
N LEU A 308 -26.11 71.86 83.54
CA LEU A 308 -26.20 71.27 84.89
C LEU A 308 -25.00 71.63 85.79
N THR A 309 -23.78 71.58 85.20
CA THR A 309 -22.56 71.95 85.92
C THR A 309 -22.59 73.39 86.36
N SER A 310 -23.08 74.30 85.51
CA SER A 310 -23.27 75.72 85.82
C SER A 310 -24.29 75.90 86.93
N ILE A 311 -25.45 75.26 86.87
CA ILE A 311 -26.50 75.27 87.90
C ILE A 311 -25.97 74.74 89.24
N VAL A 312 -25.21 73.58 89.20
CA VAL A 312 -24.61 73.03 90.43
C VAL A 312 -23.63 73.98 91.04
N LYS A 313 -22.78 74.66 90.24
CA LYS A 313 -21.87 75.71 90.73
C LYS A 313 -22.61 76.93 91.32
N GLN A 314 -23.64 77.41 90.65
CA GLN A 314 -24.50 78.51 91.14
C GLN A 314 -25.19 78.10 92.44
N ASN A 315 -25.74 76.84 92.53
CA ASN A 315 -26.33 76.35 93.77
C ASN A 315 -25.30 76.25 94.91
N ALA A 316 -24.07 75.83 94.64
CA ALA A 316 -22.98 75.84 95.63
C ALA A 316 -22.64 77.25 96.09
N ASP A 317 -22.62 78.26 95.20
CA ASP A 317 -22.40 79.70 95.56
C ASP A 317 -23.58 80.26 96.34
N ASN A 318 -24.81 79.96 95.92
CA ASN A 318 -26.01 80.30 96.68
C ASN A 318 -26.01 79.70 98.12
N ALA A 319 -25.63 78.40 98.25
CA ALA A 319 -25.50 77.76 99.55
C ALA A 319 -24.44 78.43 100.45
N ARG A 320 -23.27 78.84 99.84
CA ARG A 320 -22.24 79.60 100.56
C ARG A 320 -22.78 80.97 101.02
N GLN A 321 -23.49 81.68 100.12
CA GLN A 321 -24.14 82.93 100.49
C GLN A 321 -25.20 82.77 101.65
N ALA A 322 -26.02 81.69 101.47
CA ALA A 322 -27.00 81.41 102.52
C ALA A 322 -26.37 81.06 103.89
N SER A 323 -25.24 80.28 103.84
CA SER A 323 -24.43 80.00 105.04
C SER A 323 -23.84 81.28 105.62
N THR A 324 -23.32 82.19 104.83
CA THR A 324 -22.79 83.47 105.29
C THR A 324 -23.85 84.34 105.82
N LEU A 325 -25.02 84.35 105.21
CA LEU A 325 -26.20 85.11 105.73
C LEU A 325 -26.72 84.57 107.09
N ALA A 326 -26.76 83.21 107.19
CA ALA A 326 -27.10 82.54 108.42
C ALA A 326 -26.10 82.85 109.57
N VAL A 327 -24.80 82.87 109.29
CA VAL A 327 -23.76 83.25 110.21
C VAL A 327 -24.00 84.81 110.68
N ASN A 328 -24.15 85.64 109.67
CA ASN A 328 -24.43 87.10 109.99
C ASN A 328 -25.75 87.34 110.80
N ALA A 329 -26.76 86.54 110.42
CA ALA A 329 -28.04 86.60 111.23
C ALA A 329 -27.82 86.07 112.61
N SER A 330 -27.02 85.02 112.78
CA SER A 330 -26.67 84.47 114.10
C SER A 330 -25.92 85.58 114.95
N ASP A 331 -24.92 86.24 114.30
CA ASP A 331 -24.10 87.27 114.91
C ASP A 331 -24.95 88.49 115.32
N ILE A 332 -25.98 88.91 114.50
CA ILE A 332 -26.89 89.96 114.82
C ILE A 332 -27.78 89.53 115.96
N ALA A 333 -28.27 88.29 115.98
CA ALA A 333 -29.11 87.77 117.06
C ALA A 333 -28.40 87.76 118.42
N VAL A 334 -27.07 87.34 118.33
CA VAL A 334 -26.23 87.37 119.57
C VAL A 334 -26.02 88.82 120.10
N LYS A 335 -25.77 89.79 119.13
CA LYS A 335 -25.58 91.21 119.49
C LYS A 335 -26.90 91.93 119.91
N GLY A 336 -27.97 91.35 119.48
CA GLY A 336 -29.30 91.90 119.85
C GLY A 336 -29.90 91.35 121.15
N GLY A 337 -29.29 90.31 121.74
CA GLY A 337 -29.70 89.72 123.01
C GLY A 337 -28.94 90.11 124.29
N GLU A 338 -27.88 91.00 124.06
CA GLU A 338 -27.16 91.63 125.09
C GLU A 338 -27.87 93.01 125.32
#